data_2d150e9cbc9bf5ab39df33a29ddcad37
#
_entry.id   2d150e9cbc9bf5ab39df33a29ddcad37
#
_cell.length_a   1.000
_cell.length_b   1.000
_cell.length_c   1.000
_cell.angle_alpha   90.00
_cell.angle_beta   90.00
_cell.angle_gamma   90.00
#
_symmetry.space_group_name_H-M   'P 1'
#
loop_
_entity.id
_entity.type
_entity.pdbx_description
1 polymer ?
#
loop_
_entity_poly.entity_id
_entity_poly.type
_entity_poly.pdbx_seq_one_letter_code
_entity_poly.pdbx_strand_id
1 'polypeptide(L)'
;MATLELKNLTKKFGSFTAVDNINLEVKDGEMVALLGGSGCGKTTTLRIIAGFIDDYEGSVLVDGKNMKNIPAYKRNMGVFFQNYALFPHMNTFDNVAFGLKMRHMPKKEIKEKVQKILELVKLEGMEKRYPRQLSGGQQQRVALARALVTEPTVLLLDEPLSNLDAKLRAEMQVEIRRIQRELKITTIIVTHDQEEAVSIADRVIVMNSGKILQMGKPREIFDRPTNLFVADFMGFTNFIDGKVIKAEGTNVRVACSGRELIVTDINNTGFVPGDEVILAIRPENIKPEGKDSENALTGTVKNITYKGTVTRVEIKDIFDKTVFVDINDDDSLQVGGAITVAFPSQKLLIYKK
;
A
#
# COMPACT_ATOMS: atom_id res chain seq x y z
N MET A 1 -6.64 -24.32 0.94
CA MET A 1 -6.28 -23.01 1.49
C MET A 1 -4.86 -23.14 1.96
N ALA A 2 -4.05 -22.10 1.92
CA ALA A 2 -2.63 -22.30 2.13
C ALA A 2 -2.00 -21.12 2.87
N THR A 3 -1.09 -21.42 3.81
CA THR A 3 -0.16 -20.44 4.39
C THR A 3 1.02 -20.21 3.46
N LEU A 4 1.55 -18.98 3.43
CA LEU A 4 2.77 -18.65 2.71
C LEU A 4 3.79 -18.07 3.68
N GLU A 5 5.01 -18.62 3.68
CA GLU A 5 6.10 -18.13 4.52
C GLU A 5 7.33 -17.80 3.66
N LEU A 6 7.94 -16.67 3.91
CA LEU A 6 9.24 -16.27 3.39
C LEU A 6 10.23 -16.27 4.57
N LYS A 7 11.33 -17.00 4.46
CA LYS A 7 12.37 -17.07 5.51
C LYS A 7 13.71 -16.64 4.97
N ASN A 8 14.24 -15.55 5.51
CA ASN A 8 15.54 -14.96 5.17
C ASN A 8 15.72 -14.77 3.65
N LEU A 9 14.62 -14.36 2.97
CA LEU A 9 14.60 -14.24 1.52
C LEU A 9 15.52 -13.11 1.07
N THR A 10 16.53 -13.45 0.26
CA THR A 10 17.48 -12.47 -0.26
C THR A 10 17.71 -12.71 -1.74
N LYS A 11 17.72 -11.63 -2.53
CA LYS A 11 18.03 -11.67 -3.97
C LYS A 11 18.95 -10.52 -4.36
N LYS A 12 20.05 -10.90 -4.99
CA LYS A 12 21.02 -9.96 -5.54
C LYS A 12 21.07 -10.07 -7.06
N PHE A 13 21.26 -8.95 -7.72
CA PHE A 13 21.56 -8.83 -9.15
C PHE A 13 22.92 -8.13 -9.28
N GLY A 14 23.98 -8.91 -9.47
CA GLY A 14 25.35 -8.39 -9.36
C GLY A 14 25.60 -7.79 -7.97
N SER A 15 26.00 -6.53 -7.91
CA SER A 15 26.20 -5.80 -6.64
C SER A 15 24.94 -5.23 -6.02
N PHE A 16 23.81 -5.21 -6.75
CA PHE A 16 22.54 -4.65 -6.27
C PHE A 16 21.72 -5.67 -5.51
N THR A 17 21.38 -5.39 -4.25
CA THR A 17 20.49 -6.21 -3.42
C THR A 17 19.05 -5.74 -3.60
N ALA A 18 18.27 -6.49 -4.38
CA ALA A 18 16.87 -6.16 -4.67
C ALA A 18 15.90 -6.61 -3.57
N VAL A 19 16.22 -7.69 -2.86
CA VAL A 19 15.50 -8.22 -1.70
C VAL A 19 16.53 -8.59 -0.65
N ASP A 20 16.37 -8.08 0.58
CA ASP A 20 17.37 -8.20 1.64
C ASP A 20 16.74 -8.76 2.92
N ASN A 21 16.99 -10.04 3.16
CA ASN A 21 16.61 -10.77 4.37
C ASN A 21 15.11 -10.61 4.77
N ILE A 22 14.20 -10.76 3.79
CA ILE A 22 12.78 -10.66 4.05
C ILE A 22 12.27 -11.90 4.81
N ASN A 23 11.59 -11.64 5.93
CA ASN A 23 10.86 -12.61 6.71
C ASN A 23 9.40 -12.20 6.76
N LEU A 24 8.49 -13.05 6.27
CA LEU A 24 7.07 -12.77 6.15
C LEU A 24 6.27 -14.06 6.27
N GLU A 25 5.25 -14.04 7.08
CA GLU A 25 4.21 -15.06 7.14
C GLU A 25 2.88 -14.45 6.68
N VAL A 26 2.20 -15.11 5.75
CA VAL A 26 0.85 -14.78 5.30
C VAL A 26 -0.06 -15.93 5.68
N LYS A 27 -1.08 -15.63 6.48
CA LYS A 27 -2.01 -16.62 7.00
C LYS A 27 -2.96 -17.11 5.91
N ASP A 28 -3.53 -18.29 6.13
CA ASP A 28 -4.54 -18.84 5.24
C ASP A 28 -5.71 -17.87 5.05
N GLY A 29 -6.05 -17.59 3.79
CA GLY A 29 -7.11 -16.65 3.41
C GLY A 29 -6.82 -15.18 3.69
N GLU A 30 -5.61 -14.81 4.15
CA GLU A 30 -5.21 -13.43 4.39
C GLU A 30 -4.86 -12.72 3.07
N MET A 31 -5.23 -11.45 2.96
CA MET A 31 -4.78 -10.55 1.89
C MET A 31 -3.74 -9.56 2.42
N VAL A 32 -2.53 -9.68 1.90
CA VAL A 32 -1.39 -8.83 2.29
C VAL A 32 -0.98 -7.92 1.15
N ALA A 33 -0.84 -6.61 1.44
CA ALA A 33 -0.31 -5.64 0.49
C ALA A 33 1.19 -5.42 0.71
N LEU A 34 2.01 -5.61 -0.33
CA LEU A 34 3.39 -5.13 -0.37
C LEU A 34 3.37 -3.71 -0.95
N LEU A 35 3.67 -2.73 -0.12
CA LEU A 35 3.60 -1.31 -0.41
C LEU A 35 5.00 -0.67 -0.39
N GLY A 36 5.29 0.26 -1.30
CA GLY A 36 6.57 0.98 -1.33
C GLY A 36 6.84 1.64 -2.67
N GLY A 37 7.88 2.45 -2.73
CA GLY A 37 8.30 3.14 -3.95
C GLY A 37 8.77 2.19 -5.07
N SER A 38 8.98 2.75 -6.27
CA SER A 38 9.53 1.99 -7.40
C SER A 38 10.93 1.46 -7.06
N GLY A 39 11.22 0.21 -7.46
CA GLY A 39 12.53 -0.41 -7.24
C GLY A 39 12.79 -0.91 -5.81
N CYS A 40 11.85 -0.83 -4.87
CA CYS A 40 12.07 -1.28 -3.49
C CYS A 40 12.01 -2.81 -3.28
N GLY A 41 11.80 -3.62 -4.33
CA GLY A 41 11.87 -5.08 -4.26
C GLY A 41 10.52 -5.83 -4.30
N LYS A 42 9.36 -5.15 -4.33
CA LYS A 42 8.03 -5.76 -4.32
C LYS A 42 7.80 -6.79 -5.44
N THR A 43 7.92 -6.34 -6.68
CA THR A 43 7.75 -7.22 -7.87
C THR A 43 8.80 -8.32 -7.92
N THR A 44 10.03 -8.06 -7.45
CA THR A 44 11.07 -9.09 -7.32
C THR A 44 10.65 -10.16 -6.33
N THR A 45 10.16 -9.77 -5.16
CA THR A 45 9.63 -10.69 -4.13
C THR A 45 8.48 -11.53 -4.70
N LEU A 46 7.52 -10.89 -5.37
CA LEU A 46 6.39 -11.58 -6.01
C LEU A 46 6.87 -12.58 -7.06
N ARG A 47 7.83 -12.22 -7.91
CA ARG A 47 8.40 -13.11 -8.95
C ARG A 47 9.15 -14.31 -8.36
N ILE A 48 9.82 -14.14 -7.23
CA ILE A 48 10.46 -15.26 -6.50
C ILE A 48 9.38 -16.21 -5.99
N ILE A 49 8.32 -15.71 -5.37
CA ILE A 49 7.21 -16.52 -4.88
C ILE A 49 6.57 -17.29 -6.04
N ALA A 50 6.30 -16.62 -7.16
CA ALA A 50 5.73 -17.23 -8.36
C ALA A 50 6.62 -18.28 -9.02
N GLY A 51 7.95 -18.27 -8.73
CA GLY A 51 8.93 -19.16 -9.34
C GLY A 51 9.45 -18.71 -10.70
N PHE A 52 9.33 -17.41 -11.01
CA PHE A 52 9.96 -16.78 -12.18
C PHE A 52 11.41 -16.39 -11.93
N ILE A 53 11.82 -16.36 -10.66
CA ILE A 53 13.21 -16.18 -10.22
C ILE A 53 13.50 -17.35 -9.27
N ASP A 54 14.46 -18.17 -9.60
CA ASP A 54 14.86 -19.40 -8.88
C ASP A 54 16.20 -19.25 -8.16
N ASP A 55 17.05 -18.32 -8.60
CA ASP A 55 18.32 -17.97 -7.96
C ASP A 55 18.09 -16.92 -6.86
N TYR A 56 17.91 -17.41 -5.61
CA TYR A 56 17.76 -16.61 -4.39
C TYR A 56 18.25 -17.38 -3.17
N GLU A 57 18.59 -16.68 -2.10
CA GLU A 57 18.89 -17.21 -0.78
C GLU A 57 17.63 -17.26 0.09
N GLY A 58 17.63 -18.13 1.10
CA GLY A 58 16.46 -18.33 1.96
C GLY A 58 15.47 -19.34 1.40
N SER A 59 14.20 -19.24 1.83
CA SER A 59 13.16 -20.17 1.42
C SER A 59 11.79 -19.51 1.25
N VAL A 60 11.00 -20.06 0.32
CA VAL A 60 9.57 -19.81 0.12
C VAL A 60 8.83 -21.08 0.45
N LEU A 61 7.96 -21.05 1.46
CA LEU A 61 7.19 -22.21 1.90
C LEU A 61 5.70 -21.94 1.64
N VAL A 62 5.01 -22.95 1.11
CA VAL A 62 3.52 -22.97 0.99
C VAL A 62 3.05 -24.21 1.72
N ASP A 63 2.22 -24.04 2.75
CA ASP A 63 1.80 -25.10 3.67
C ASP A 63 3.01 -25.91 4.20
N GLY A 64 4.08 -25.24 4.59
CA GLY A 64 5.31 -25.85 5.05
C GLY A 64 6.17 -26.52 3.97
N LYS A 65 5.66 -26.63 2.72
CA LYS A 65 6.41 -27.22 1.60
C LYS A 65 7.30 -26.16 0.95
N ASN A 66 8.62 -26.45 0.88
CA ASN A 66 9.57 -25.55 0.23
C ASN A 66 9.35 -25.54 -1.30
N MET A 67 9.18 -24.32 -1.85
CA MET A 67 8.98 -24.09 -3.28
C MET A 67 10.29 -23.93 -4.06
N LYS A 68 11.45 -23.94 -3.40
CA LYS A 68 12.75 -23.91 -4.07
C LYS A 68 12.86 -25.12 -5.02
N ASN A 69 13.33 -24.90 -6.22
CA ASN A 69 13.44 -25.93 -7.28
C ASN A 69 12.10 -26.47 -7.83
N ILE A 70 10.95 -25.91 -7.40
CA ILE A 70 9.66 -26.21 -8.04
C ILE A 70 9.42 -25.15 -9.12
N PRO A 71 9.34 -25.54 -10.41
CA PRO A 71 9.10 -24.59 -11.50
C PRO A 71 7.72 -23.94 -11.37
N ALA A 72 7.57 -22.71 -11.86
CA ALA A 72 6.37 -21.88 -11.69
C ALA A 72 5.07 -22.63 -12.04
N TYR A 73 5.03 -23.38 -13.15
CA TYR A 73 3.83 -24.11 -13.60
C TYR A 73 3.38 -25.26 -12.66
N LYS A 74 4.25 -25.68 -11.73
CA LYS A 74 3.95 -26.71 -10.71
C LYS A 74 3.63 -26.15 -9.33
N ARG A 75 3.79 -24.83 -9.11
CA ARG A 75 3.55 -24.18 -7.80
C ARG A 75 2.08 -23.99 -7.47
N ASN A 76 1.16 -24.21 -8.41
CA ASN A 76 -0.28 -23.96 -8.27
C ASN A 76 -0.60 -22.54 -7.75
N MET A 77 0.07 -21.54 -8.28
CA MET A 77 -0.16 -20.14 -7.97
C MET A 77 -0.85 -19.43 -9.12
N GLY A 78 -1.83 -18.58 -8.81
CA GLY A 78 -2.45 -17.66 -9.76
C GLY A 78 -1.66 -16.38 -9.83
N VAL A 79 -1.26 -15.94 -11.01
CA VAL A 79 -0.51 -14.69 -11.19
C VAL A 79 -1.29 -13.74 -12.08
N PHE A 80 -1.51 -12.54 -11.58
CA PHE A 80 -2.05 -11.42 -12.32
C PHE A 80 -0.91 -10.43 -12.62
N PHE A 81 -0.67 -10.13 -13.89
CA PHE A 81 0.40 -9.24 -14.33
C PHE A 81 -0.09 -7.81 -14.54
N GLN A 82 0.75 -6.82 -14.29
CA GLN A 82 0.46 -5.39 -14.38
C GLN A 82 -0.16 -4.97 -15.72
N ASN A 83 0.31 -5.54 -16.83
CA ASN A 83 -0.19 -5.26 -18.18
C ASN A 83 -1.26 -6.25 -18.66
N TYR A 84 -1.94 -6.94 -17.70
CA TYR A 84 -2.91 -8.00 -17.93
C TYR A 84 -2.36 -9.22 -18.68
N ALA A 85 -1.37 -9.08 -19.54
CA ALA A 85 -0.70 -10.11 -20.34
C ALA A 85 -1.69 -11.07 -21.04
N LEU A 86 -2.81 -10.54 -21.56
CA LEU A 86 -3.78 -11.34 -22.29
C LEU A 86 -3.19 -11.74 -23.65
N PHE A 87 -3.53 -12.95 -24.10
CA PHE A 87 -3.16 -13.42 -25.43
C PHE A 87 -4.07 -12.75 -26.48
N PRO A 88 -3.55 -11.84 -27.32
CA PRO A 88 -4.38 -11.00 -28.20
C PRO A 88 -5.07 -11.78 -29.32
N HIS A 89 -4.52 -12.95 -29.67
CA HIS A 89 -5.04 -13.86 -30.68
C HIS A 89 -6.05 -14.87 -30.15
N MET A 90 -6.32 -14.88 -28.84
CA MET A 90 -7.31 -15.73 -28.17
C MET A 90 -8.51 -14.92 -27.74
N ASN A 91 -9.71 -15.49 -27.82
CA ASN A 91 -10.91 -14.91 -27.22
C ASN A 91 -10.90 -14.99 -25.71
N THR A 92 -11.91 -14.44 -25.03
CA THR A 92 -12.05 -14.46 -23.56
C THR A 92 -12.06 -15.87 -23.00
N PHE A 93 -12.85 -16.77 -23.59
CA PHE A 93 -12.91 -18.17 -23.17
C PHE A 93 -11.54 -18.83 -23.24
N ASP A 94 -10.85 -18.70 -24.36
CA ASP A 94 -9.54 -19.33 -24.59
C ASP A 94 -8.44 -18.76 -23.71
N ASN A 95 -8.46 -17.45 -23.44
CA ASN A 95 -7.57 -16.80 -22.47
C ASN A 95 -7.75 -17.40 -21.07
N VAL A 96 -8.98 -17.51 -20.60
CA VAL A 96 -9.28 -18.07 -19.27
C VAL A 96 -8.97 -19.56 -19.23
N ALA A 97 -9.38 -20.33 -20.26
CA ALA A 97 -9.17 -21.77 -20.34
C ALA A 97 -7.70 -22.19 -20.47
N PHE A 98 -6.78 -21.27 -20.77
CA PHE A 98 -5.40 -21.60 -21.14
C PHE A 98 -4.69 -22.48 -20.11
N GLY A 99 -4.73 -22.10 -18.84
CA GLY A 99 -4.09 -22.87 -17.75
C GLY A 99 -4.69 -24.28 -17.58
N LEU A 100 -6.00 -24.43 -17.76
CA LEU A 100 -6.69 -25.73 -17.68
C LEU A 100 -6.32 -26.63 -18.87
N LYS A 101 -6.19 -26.05 -20.08
CA LYS A 101 -5.73 -26.77 -21.26
C LYS A 101 -4.30 -27.30 -21.11
N MET A 102 -3.40 -26.48 -20.52
CA MET A 102 -2.02 -26.90 -20.24
C MET A 102 -1.93 -28.03 -19.19
N ARG A 103 -2.95 -28.16 -18.33
CA ARG A 103 -3.10 -29.25 -17.36
C ARG A 103 -3.80 -30.48 -17.98
N HIS A 104 -4.05 -30.49 -19.28
CA HIS A 104 -4.73 -31.57 -20.01
C HIS A 104 -6.12 -31.95 -19.44
N MET A 105 -6.83 -30.95 -18.89
CA MET A 105 -8.19 -31.18 -18.34
C MET A 105 -9.19 -31.53 -19.45
N PRO A 106 -10.20 -32.37 -19.19
CA PRO A 106 -11.26 -32.69 -20.16
C PRO A 106 -12.03 -31.47 -20.62
N LYS A 107 -12.37 -31.39 -21.92
CA LYS A 107 -13.07 -30.24 -22.50
C LYS A 107 -14.37 -29.87 -21.78
N LYS A 108 -15.13 -30.86 -21.29
CA LYS A 108 -16.37 -30.62 -20.54
C LYS A 108 -16.11 -29.87 -19.25
N GLU A 109 -15.13 -30.33 -18.45
CA GLU A 109 -14.76 -29.70 -17.20
C GLU A 109 -14.17 -28.28 -17.40
N ILE A 110 -13.37 -28.08 -18.47
CA ILE A 110 -12.87 -26.75 -18.85
C ILE A 110 -14.06 -25.80 -19.09
N LYS A 111 -15.07 -26.22 -19.85
CA LYS A 111 -16.24 -25.40 -20.16
C LYS A 111 -16.98 -25.01 -18.88
N GLU A 112 -17.22 -25.93 -17.98
CA GLU A 112 -17.94 -25.71 -16.71
C GLU A 112 -17.14 -24.74 -15.81
N LYS A 113 -15.82 -24.97 -15.63
CA LYS A 113 -14.98 -24.10 -14.80
C LYS A 113 -14.84 -22.69 -15.38
N VAL A 114 -14.66 -22.56 -16.70
CA VAL A 114 -14.56 -21.24 -17.35
C VAL A 114 -15.88 -20.48 -17.23
N GLN A 115 -17.02 -21.15 -17.42
CA GLN A 115 -18.33 -20.51 -17.28
C GLN A 115 -18.54 -19.99 -15.86
N LYS A 116 -18.27 -20.81 -14.85
CA LYS A 116 -18.39 -20.45 -13.43
C LYS A 116 -17.47 -19.25 -13.06
N ILE A 117 -16.23 -19.23 -13.54
CA ILE A 117 -15.32 -18.13 -13.20
C ILE A 117 -15.67 -16.84 -13.96
N LEU A 118 -16.18 -16.92 -15.19
CA LEU A 118 -16.67 -15.75 -15.93
C LEU A 118 -17.90 -15.13 -15.26
N GLU A 119 -18.81 -15.95 -14.72
CA GLU A 119 -19.92 -15.51 -13.88
C GLU A 119 -19.42 -14.77 -12.62
N LEU A 120 -18.46 -15.36 -11.90
CA LEU A 120 -17.86 -14.76 -10.70
C LEU A 120 -17.28 -13.37 -10.95
N VAL A 121 -16.63 -13.16 -12.10
CA VAL A 121 -16.03 -11.86 -12.48
C VAL A 121 -16.99 -10.98 -13.31
N LYS A 122 -18.27 -11.36 -13.47
CA LYS A 122 -19.32 -10.61 -14.18
C LYS A 122 -18.99 -10.36 -15.67
N LEU A 123 -18.60 -11.41 -16.38
CA LEU A 123 -18.27 -11.40 -17.81
C LEU A 123 -19.11 -12.42 -18.62
N GLU A 124 -20.30 -12.79 -18.14
CA GLU A 124 -21.20 -13.66 -18.89
C GLU A 124 -21.53 -13.07 -20.26
N GLY A 125 -21.59 -13.92 -21.28
CA GLY A 125 -21.87 -13.50 -22.65
C GLY A 125 -20.68 -12.87 -23.39
N MET A 126 -19.51 -12.76 -22.73
CA MET A 126 -18.29 -12.19 -23.33
C MET A 126 -17.30 -13.25 -23.84
N GLU A 127 -17.64 -14.52 -23.79
CA GLU A 127 -16.74 -15.67 -24.04
C GLU A 127 -16.06 -15.60 -25.41
N LYS A 128 -16.78 -15.11 -26.43
CA LYS A 128 -16.29 -15.06 -27.83
C LYS A 128 -15.54 -13.77 -28.16
N ARG A 129 -15.54 -12.77 -27.27
CA ARG A 129 -14.86 -11.51 -27.52
C ARG A 129 -13.34 -11.64 -27.39
N TYR A 130 -12.63 -10.95 -28.25
CA TYR A 130 -11.17 -10.83 -28.21
C TYR A 130 -10.76 -9.63 -27.34
N PRO A 131 -9.53 -9.58 -26.79
CA PRO A 131 -9.07 -8.48 -25.94
C PRO A 131 -9.33 -7.10 -26.55
N ARG A 132 -9.09 -6.89 -27.84
CA ARG A 132 -9.34 -5.63 -28.55
C ARG A 132 -10.81 -5.17 -28.58
N GLN A 133 -11.75 -6.04 -28.25
CA GLN A 133 -13.20 -5.77 -28.22
C GLN A 133 -13.70 -5.52 -26.79
N LEU A 134 -12.80 -5.52 -25.81
CA LEU A 134 -13.09 -5.37 -24.40
C LEU A 134 -12.57 -4.03 -23.88
N SER A 135 -13.30 -3.38 -22.97
CA SER A 135 -12.80 -2.24 -22.21
C SER A 135 -11.63 -2.65 -21.31
N GLY A 136 -10.83 -1.69 -20.82
CA GLY A 136 -9.71 -1.95 -19.90
C GLY A 136 -10.14 -2.75 -18.66
N GLY A 137 -11.26 -2.37 -18.03
CA GLY A 137 -11.80 -3.10 -16.89
C GLY A 137 -12.30 -4.50 -17.23
N GLN A 138 -12.85 -4.72 -18.44
CA GLN A 138 -13.21 -6.07 -18.90
C GLN A 138 -11.95 -6.92 -19.15
N GLN A 139 -10.91 -6.36 -19.76
CA GLN A 139 -9.63 -7.06 -19.95
C GLN A 139 -9.02 -7.47 -18.61
N GLN A 140 -9.06 -6.59 -17.63
CA GLN A 140 -8.61 -6.87 -16.26
C GLN A 140 -9.38 -8.04 -15.62
N ARG A 141 -10.71 -8.03 -15.74
CA ARG A 141 -11.56 -9.15 -15.24
C ARG A 141 -11.23 -10.46 -15.94
N VAL A 142 -10.93 -10.46 -17.24
CA VAL A 142 -10.44 -11.65 -17.96
C VAL A 142 -9.10 -12.13 -17.40
N ALA A 143 -8.16 -11.22 -17.13
CA ALA A 143 -6.87 -11.57 -16.55
C ALA A 143 -7.02 -12.15 -15.12
N LEU A 144 -7.93 -11.57 -14.32
CA LEU A 144 -8.26 -12.10 -13.00
C LEU A 144 -8.91 -13.48 -13.08
N ALA A 145 -9.88 -13.68 -13.97
CA ALA A 145 -10.51 -14.98 -14.23
C ALA A 145 -9.48 -16.03 -14.65
N ARG A 146 -8.53 -15.67 -15.53
CA ARG A 146 -7.43 -16.57 -15.94
C ARG A 146 -6.54 -16.98 -14.77
N ALA A 147 -6.24 -16.07 -13.85
CA ALA A 147 -5.45 -16.37 -12.67
C ALA A 147 -6.20 -17.29 -11.68
N LEU A 148 -7.52 -17.16 -11.60
CA LEU A 148 -8.36 -17.87 -10.62
C LEU A 148 -8.90 -19.23 -11.11
N VAL A 149 -9.09 -19.42 -12.43
CA VAL A 149 -9.77 -20.61 -12.99
C VAL A 149 -9.08 -21.93 -12.66
N THR A 150 -7.77 -21.88 -12.38
CA THR A 150 -6.96 -23.05 -11.99
C THR A 150 -7.11 -23.42 -10.51
N GLU A 151 -7.95 -22.69 -9.75
CA GLU A 151 -8.15 -22.86 -8.31
C GLU A 151 -6.79 -22.82 -7.57
N PRO A 152 -6.05 -21.71 -7.68
CA PRO A 152 -4.72 -21.63 -7.11
C PRO A 152 -4.76 -21.61 -5.57
N THR A 153 -3.70 -22.08 -4.94
CA THR A 153 -3.52 -22.03 -3.48
C THR A 153 -3.16 -20.63 -3.00
N VAL A 154 -2.40 -19.88 -3.81
CA VAL A 154 -1.99 -18.50 -3.55
C VAL A 154 -2.26 -17.66 -4.79
N LEU A 155 -2.83 -16.47 -4.60
CA LEU A 155 -3.05 -15.47 -5.65
C LEU A 155 -2.04 -14.34 -5.50
N LEU A 156 -1.35 -14.03 -6.58
CA LEU A 156 -0.32 -12.99 -6.66
C LEU A 156 -0.78 -11.92 -7.64
N LEU A 157 -0.96 -10.70 -7.18
CA LEU A 157 -1.44 -9.56 -7.96
C LEU A 157 -0.34 -8.51 -8.07
N ASP A 158 0.24 -8.34 -9.27
CA ASP A 158 1.29 -7.36 -9.54
C ASP A 158 0.66 -6.07 -10.09
N GLU A 159 0.53 -5.04 -9.26
CA GLU A 159 -0.08 -3.73 -9.56
C GLU A 159 -1.40 -3.83 -10.34
N PRO A 160 -2.40 -4.55 -9.80
CA PRO A 160 -3.59 -4.89 -10.58
C PRO A 160 -4.44 -3.68 -10.97
N LEU A 161 -4.30 -2.54 -10.31
CA LEU A 161 -5.16 -1.37 -10.49
C LEU A 161 -4.46 -0.15 -11.12
N SER A 162 -3.15 -0.26 -11.43
CA SER A 162 -2.31 0.88 -11.86
C SER A 162 -2.76 1.51 -13.19
N ASN A 163 -3.38 0.72 -14.09
CA ASN A 163 -3.77 1.16 -15.44
C ASN A 163 -5.23 1.61 -15.56
N LEU A 164 -5.91 1.87 -14.45
CA LEU A 164 -7.32 2.24 -14.42
C LEU A 164 -7.53 3.70 -14.04
N ASP A 165 -8.58 4.32 -14.58
CA ASP A 165 -9.09 5.59 -14.08
C ASP A 165 -9.62 5.45 -12.65
N ALA A 166 -9.80 6.58 -11.94
CA ALA A 166 -10.16 6.60 -10.52
C ALA A 166 -11.48 5.87 -10.21
N LYS A 167 -12.50 6.03 -11.07
CA LYS A 167 -13.81 5.39 -10.86
C LYS A 167 -13.72 3.88 -11.00
N LEU A 168 -13.11 3.42 -12.09
CA LEU A 168 -12.96 2.00 -12.37
C LEU A 168 -12.01 1.33 -11.34
N ARG A 169 -11.00 2.05 -10.87
CA ARG A 169 -10.11 1.59 -9.80
C ARG A 169 -10.87 1.30 -8.52
N ALA A 170 -11.72 2.22 -8.07
CA ALA A 170 -12.55 2.04 -6.87
C ALA A 170 -13.50 0.83 -7.02
N GLU A 171 -14.16 0.68 -8.18
CA GLU A 171 -15.03 -0.46 -8.46
C GLU A 171 -14.26 -1.79 -8.40
N MET A 172 -13.06 -1.83 -8.99
CA MET A 172 -12.23 -3.03 -9.03
C MET A 172 -11.60 -3.39 -7.69
N GLN A 173 -11.27 -2.41 -6.85
CA GLN A 173 -10.85 -2.66 -5.46
C GLN A 173 -11.91 -3.47 -4.70
N VAL A 174 -13.15 -3.00 -4.74
CA VAL A 174 -14.28 -3.68 -4.09
C VAL A 174 -14.48 -5.09 -4.67
N GLU A 175 -14.38 -5.24 -5.99
CA GLU A 175 -14.58 -6.52 -6.67
C GLU A 175 -13.48 -7.53 -6.35
N ILE A 176 -12.20 -7.14 -6.40
CA ILE A 176 -11.06 -8.01 -6.03
C ILE A 176 -11.22 -8.47 -4.58
N ARG A 177 -11.57 -7.55 -3.67
CA ARG A 177 -11.77 -7.90 -2.25
C ARG A 177 -12.95 -8.85 -2.05
N ARG A 178 -14.07 -8.63 -2.76
CA ARG A 178 -15.23 -9.53 -2.74
C ARG A 178 -14.85 -10.94 -3.17
N ILE A 179 -14.20 -11.07 -4.32
CA ILE A 179 -13.78 -12.35 -4.88
C ILE A 179 -12.81 -13.08 -3.92
N GLN A 180 -11.82 -12.35 -3.39
CA GLN A 180 -10.85 -12.90 -2.45
C GLN A 180 -11.51 -13.47 -1.20
N ARG A 181 -12.48 -12.74 -0.63
CA ARG A 181 -13.24 -13.19 0.55
C ARG A 181 -14.15 -14.38 0.26
N GLU A 182 -14.80 -14.37 -0.90
CA GLU A 182 -15.69 -15.45 -1.33
C GLU A 182 -14.92 -16.77 -1.54
N LEU A 183 -13.75 -16.67 -2.18
CA LEU A 183 -12.88 -17.82 -2.43
C LEU A 183 -11.99 -18.16 -1.22
N LYS A 184 -11.87 -17.27 -0.24
CA LYS A 184 -10.95 -17.38 0.92
C LYS A 184 -9.51 -17.70 0.50
N ILE A 185 -9.05 -17.11 -0.61
CA ILE A 185 -7.74 -17.38 -1.17
C ILE A 185 -6.66 -16.50 -0.54
N THR A 186 -5.55 -17.09 -0.12
CA THR A 186 -4.36 -16.39 0.35
C THR A 186 -3.81 -15.51 -0.77
N THR A 187 -3.69 -14.21 -0.53
CA THR A 187 -3.39 -13.25 -1.60
C THR A 187 -2.27 -12.30 -1.22
N ILE A 188 -1.33 -12.10 -2.13
CA ILE A 188 -0.38 -10.99 -2.08
C ILE A 188 -0.72 -10.02 -3.20
N ILE A 189 -0.90 -8.75 -2.85
CA ILE A 189 -1.04 -7.65 -3.79
C ILE A 189 0.18 -6.72 -3.70
N VAL A 190 0.76 -6.39 -4.83
CA VAL A 190 1.82 -5.39 -4.94
C VAL A 190 1.19 -4.09 -5.41
N THR A 191 1.49 -3.00 -4.73
CA THR A 191 1.05 -1.66 -5.13
C THR A 191 2.05 -0.60 -4.69
N HIS A 192 2.03 0.56 -5.33
CA HIS A 192 2.70 1.77 -4.89
C HIS A 192 1.70 2.82 -4.38
N ASP A 193 0.40 2.52 -4.43
CA ASP A 193 -0.68 3.40 -3.99
C ASP A 193 -1.06 3.08 -2.55
N GLN A 194 -0.98 4.10 -1.68
CA GLN A 194 -1.25 3.97 -0.24
C GLN A 194 -2.73 3.73 0.03
N GLU A 195 -3.62 4.45 -0.67
CA GLU A 195 -5.06 4.33 -0.51
C GLU A 195 -5.53 2.93 -0.89
N GLU A 196 -4.94 2.39 -1.98
CA GLU A 196 -5.19 1.03 -2.42
C GLU A 196 -4.80 0.01 -1.34
N ALA A 197 -3.55 0.09 -0.84
CA ALA A 197 -3.06 -0.84 0.17
C ALA A 197 -3.90 -0.82 1.46
N VAL A 198 -4.27 0.39 1.93
CA VAL A 198 -5.05 0.58 3.16
C VAL A 198 -6.50 0.10 3.02
N SER A 199 -7.10 0.27 1.82
CA SER A 199 -8.51 -0.06 1.60
C SER A 199 -8.76 -1.55 1.35
N ILE A 200 -7.82 -2.27 0.74
CA ILE A 200 -8.06 -3.64 0.26
C ILE A 200 -7.46 -4.72 1.16
N ALA A 201 -6.32 -4.47 1.81
CA ALA A 201 -5.56 -5.49 2.53
C ALA A 201 -6.02 -5.71 3.98
N ASP A 202 -5.79 -6.91 4.50
CA ASP A 202 -5.90 -7.22 5.93
C ASP A 202 -4.66 -6.75 6.68
N ARG A 203 -3.51 -6.78 6.00
CA ARG A 203 -2.22 -6.32 6.53
C ARG A 203 -1.40 -5.66 5.43
N VAL A 204 -0.72 -4.57 5.78
CA VAL A 204 0.16 -3.81 4.89
C VAL A 204 1.61 -4.01 5.33
N ILE A 205 2.49 -4.18 4.36
CA ILE A 205 3.93 -4.33 4.53
C ILE A 205 4.61 -3.24 3.75
N VAL A 206 5.21 -2.28 4.45
CA VAL A 206 5.96 -1.19 3.83
C VAL A 206 7.38 -1.63 3.56
N MET A 207 7.78 -1.56 2.30
CA MET A 207 9.11 -1.93 1.83
C MET A 207 9.90 -0.72 1.36
N ASN A 208 11.19 -0.72 1.66
CA ASN A 208 12.15 0.22 1.08
C ASN A 208 13.51 -0.46 0.91
N SER A 209 14.19 -0.21 -0.22
CA SER A 209 15.55 -0.71 -0.51
C SER A 209 15.73 -2.20 -0.21
N GLY A 210 14.75 -3.02 -0.62
CA GLY A 210 14.77 -4.47 -0.45
C GLY A 210 14.36 -4.98 0.93
N LYS A 211 14.08 -4.10 1.91
CA LYS A 211 13.78 -4.46 3.30
C LYS A 211 12.33 -4.18 3.65
N ILE A 212 11.79 -4.93 4.61
CA ILE A 212 10.54 -4.59 5.29
C ILE A 212 10.88 -3.58 6.39
N LEU A 213 10.25 -2.38 6.33
CA LEU A 213 10.42 -1.35 7.35
C LEU A 213 9.36 -1.41 8.44
N GLN A 214 8.12 -1.74 8.06
CA GLN A 214 7.02 -1.90 8.98
C GLN A 214 5.98 -2.85 8.39
N MET A 215 5.34 -3.64 9.25
CA MET A 215 4.19 -4.45 8.89
C MET A 215 3.12 -4.37 9.99
N GLY A 216 1.85 -4.33 9.60
CA GLY A 216 0.75 -4.22 10.55
C GLY A 216 -0.60 -4.08 9.86
N LYS A 217 -1.65 -3.88 10.65
CA LYS A 217 -2.97 -3.56 10.11
C LYS A 217 -2.93 -2.21 9.38
N PRO A 218 -3.77 -2.01 8.33
CA PRO A 218 -3.79 -0.76 7.58
C PRO A 218 -3.82 0.50 8.46
N ARG A 219 -4.69 0.52 9.46
CA ARG A 219 -4.82 1.65 10.39
C ARG A 219 -3.56 1.87 11.25
N GLU A 220 -2.86 0.80 11.65
CA GLU A 220 -1.62 0.93 12.41
C GLU A 220 -0.51 1.57 11.59
N ILE A 221 -0.35 1.12 10.33
CA ILE A 221 0.63 1.70 9.41
C ILE A 221 0.31 3.16 9.09
N PHE A 222 -0.98 3.47 8.92
CA PHE A 222 -1.44 4.81 8.59
C PHE A 222 -1.32 5.78 9.77
N ASP A 223 -1.80 5.40 10.97
CA ASP A 223 -1.86 6.28 12.14
C ASP A 223 -0.55 6.32 12.95
N ARG A 224 0.25 5.24 12.90
CA ARG A 224 1.44 5.02 13.75
C ARG A 224 2.64 4.52 12.96
N PRO A 225 3.14 5.29 12.00
CA PRO A 225 4.38 4.95 11.31
C PRO A 225 5.54 4.90 12.30
N THR A 226 6.38 3.85 12.17
CA THR A 226 7.46 3.57 13.14
C THR A 226 8.74 4.36 12.88
N ASN A 227 8.87 4.97 11.71
CA ASN A 227 10.04 5.78 11.35
C ASN A 227 9.66 6.87 10.34
N LEU A 228 10.55 7.82 10.15
CA LEU A 228 10.34 8.99 9.27
C LEU A 228 10.06 8.61 7.83
N PHE A 229 10.70 7.57 7.29
CA PHE A 229 10.44 7.12 5.93
C PHE A 229 9.00 6.64 5.77
N VAL A 230 8.52 5.81 6.70
CA VAL A 230 7.14 5.32 6.64
C VAL A 230 6.16 6.46 6.86
N ALA A 231 6.47 7.43 7.75
CA ALA A 231 5.65 8.62 7.96
C ALA A 231 5.52 9.44 6.68
N ASP A 232 6.65 9.81 6.05
CA ASP A 232 6.68 10.54 4.78
C ASP A 232 5.93 9.78 3.68
N PHE A 233 6.25 8.51 3.52
CA PHE A 233 5.60 7.65 2.55
C PHE A 233 4.10 7.50 2.80
N MET A 234 3.61 7.55 4.03
CA MET A 234 2.19 7.49 4.39
C MET A 234 1.50 8.87 4.44
N GLY A 235 2.12 9.92 3.88
CA GLY A 235 1.50 11.24 3.66
C GLY A 235 1.67 12.26 4.78
N PHE A 236 2.56 12.02 5.75
CA PHE A 236 3.02 13.08 6.64
C PHE A 236 3.93 14.01 5.85
N THR A 237 3.59 15.27 5.73
CA THR A 237 4.36 16.24 4.94
C THR A 237 4.96 17.36 5.76
N ASN A 238 4.48 17.56 7.00
CA ASN A 238 5.05 18.53 7.92
C ASN A 238 6.03 17.82 8.85
N PHE A 239 7.32 18.06 8.63
CA PHE A 239 8.42 17.58 9.47
C PHE A 239 9.10 18.77 10.12
N ILE A 240 8.98 18.88 11.45
CA ILE A 240 9.42 20.03 12.25
C ILE A 240 10.57 19.58 13.15
N ASP A 241 11.73 20.19 12.99
CA ASP A 241 12.90 19.94 13.83
C ASP A 241 12.66 20.54 15.22
N GLY A 242 13.04 19.81 16.27
CA GLY A 242 12.86 20.25 17.63
C GLY A 242 13.85 19.64 18.62
N LYS A 243 13.81 20.17 19.83
CA LYS A 243 14.58 19.67 20.96
C LYS A 243 13.68 19.51 22.17
N VAL A 244 13.75 18.35 22.82
CA VAL A 244 12.95 18.05 24.03
C VAL A 244 13.37 18.98 25.16
N ILE A 245 12.41 19.71 25.71
CA ILE A 245 12.60 20.57 26.90
C ILE A 245 12.29 19.76 28.17
N LYS A 246 11.16 19.02 28.13
CA LYS A 246 10.64 18.28 29.30
C LYS A 246 9.84 17.09 28.83
N ALA A 247 9.93 15.99 29.54
CA ALA A 247 9.09 14.82 29.35
C ALA A 247 8.45 14.43 30.69
N GLU A 248 7.10 14.32 30.71
CA GLU A 248 6.30 14.00 31.89
C GLU A 248 5.25 12.95 31.50
N GLY A 249 5.50 11.70 31.85
CA GLY A 249 4.63 10.59 31.42
C GLY A 249 4.60 10.51 29.89
N THR A 250 3.41 10.61 29.31
CA THR A 250 3.21 10.61 27.84
C THR A 250 3.33 11.99 27.23
N ASN A 251 3.39 13.07 28.01
CA ASN A 251 3.47 14.44 27.48
C ASN A 251 4.93 14.88 27.34
N VAL A 252 5.32 15.24 26.13
CA VAL A 252 6.65 15.73 25.80
C VAL A 252 6.54 17.18 25.31
N ARG A 253 7.26 18.10 25.96
CA ARG A 253 7.40 19.49 25.51
C ARG A 253 8.63 19.60 24.63
N VAL A 254 8.45 20.16 23.45
CA VAL A 254 9.48 20.27 22.41
C VAL A 254 9.62 21.72 21.98
N ALA A 255 10.85 22.24 22.01
CA ALA A 255 11.18 23.54 21.43
C ALA A 255 11.41 23.39 19.92
N CYS A 256 10.67 24.16 19.11
CA CYS A 256 10.73 24.16 17.66
C CYS A 256 10.83 25.60 17.16
N SER A 257 11.98 26.02 16.59
CA SER A 257 12.18 27.38 16.02
C SER A 257 11.68 28.51 16.95
N GLY A 258 12.02 28.42 18.25
CA GLY A 258 11.63 29.43 19.26
C GLY A 258 10.15 29.32 19.74
N ARG A 259 9.43 28.33 19.33
CA ARG A 259 8.07 28.00 19.79
C ARG A 259 8.10 26.71 20.62
N GLU A 260 7.11 26.53 21.49
CA GLU A 260 6.94 25.28 22.25
C GLU A 260 5.71 24.54 21.75
N LEU A 261 5.87 23.23 21.58
CA LEU A 261 4.77 22.32 21.26
C LEU A 261 4.69 21.22 22.32
N ILE A 262 3.47 20.85 22.69
CA ILE A 262 3.17 19.68 23.52
C ILE A 262 2.83 18.52 22.58
N VAL A 263 3.51 17.40 22.77
CA VAL A 263 3.31 16.17 21.97
C VAL A 263 2.94 15.04 22.93
N THR A 264 1.95 14.24 22.56
CA THR A 264 1.62 13.02 23.30
C THR A 264 2.43 11.85 22.71
N ASP A 265 3.45 11.38 23.46
CA ASP A 265 4.24 10.20 23.06
C ASP A 265 3.42 8.92 23.25
N ILE A 266 2.68 8.55 22.23
CA ILE A 266 1.83 7.36 22.23
C ILE A 266 2.62 6.04 22.24
N ASN A 267 3.91 6.07 21.89
CA ASN A 267 4.78 4.91 21.81
C ASN A 267 5.59 4.70 23.12
N ASN A 268 5.50 5.65 24.06
CA ASN A 268 6.25 5.66 25.32
C ASN A 268 7.75 5.42 25.10
N THR A 269 8.34 6.18 24.18
CA THR A 269 9.71 6.01 23.66
C THR A 269 10.78 6.38 24.69
N GLY A 270 10.38 7.06 25.79
CA GLY A 270 11.30 7.46 26.87
C GLY A 270 12.21 8.61 26.46
N PHE A 271 11.64 9.69 25.94
CA PHE A 271 12.39 10.92 25.63
C PHE A 271 12.92 11.59 26.89
N VAL A 272 14.11 12.20 26.78
CA VAL A 272 14.72 12.95 27.87
C VAL A 272 15.03 14.39 27.44
N PRO A 273 15.06 15.36 28.37
CA PRO A 273 15.46 16.72 28.05
C PRO A 273 16.81 16.76 27.33
N GLY A 274 16.86 17.50 26.23
CA GLY A 274 18.03 17.60 25.38
C GLY A 274 18.03 16.71 24.14
N ASP A 275 17.15 15.69 24.04
CA ASP A 275 17.01 14.86 22.84
C ASP A 275 16.66 15.72 21.63
N GLU A 276 17.39 15.54 20.53
CA GLU A 276 17.01 16.10 19.22
C GLU A 276 15.95 15.23 18.57
N VAL A 277 14.88 15.86 18.11
CA VAL A 277 13.69 15.16 17.61
C VAL A 277 13.17 15.78 16.34
N ILE A 278 12.39 15.00 15.59
CA ILE A 278 11.58 15.46 14.48
C ILE A 278 10.12 15.17 14.83
N LEU A 279 9.29 16.22 14.81
CA LEU A 279 7.83 16.07 14.90
C LEU A 279 7.28 15.91 13.50
N ALA A 280 6.31 15.04 13.34
CA ALA A 280 5.62 14.81 12.09
C ALA A 280 4.11 14.95 12.27
N ILE A 281 3.44 15.67 11.34
CA ILE A 281 1.99 15.80 11.34
C ILE A 281 1.45 15.89 9.91
N ARG A 282 0.28 15.32 9.69
CA ARG A 282 -0.42 15.39 8.40
C ARG A 282 -1.11 16.74 8.23
N PRO A 283 -1.19 17.28 7.00
CA PRO A 283 -1.88 18.54 6.73
C PRO A 283 -3.32 18.58 7.20
N GLU A 284 -4.07 17.49 7.02
CA GLU A 284 -5.47 17.37 7.41
C GLU A 284 -5.70 17.30 8.92
N ASN A 285 -4.65 17.03 9.70
CA ASN A 285 -4.72 16.99 11.15
C ASN A 285 -4.47 18.35 11.81
N ILE A 286 -3.90 19.31 11.08
CA ILE A 286 -3.74 20.68 11.53
C ILE A 286 -5.07 21.41 11.30
N LYS A 287 -5.56 22.13 12.31
CA LYS A 287 -6.88 22.77 12.25
C LYS A 287 -6.77 24.28 12.35
N PRO A 288 -7.52 25.05 11.53
CA PRO A 288 -7.74 26.46 11.81
C PRO A 288 -8.48 26.60 13.15
N GLU A 289 -7.91 27.31 14.11
CA GLU A 289 -8.50 27.47 15.44
C GLU A 289 -8.12 28.82 16.06
N GLY A 290 -8.81 29.20 17.16
CA GLY A 290 -8.48 30.38 17.94
C GLY A 290 -7.16 30.25 18.69
N LYS A 291 -6.62 31.40 19.12
CA LYS A 291 -5.30 31.49 19.80
C LYS A 291 -5.22 30.76 21.14
N ASP A 292 -6.37 30.46 21.75
CA ASP A 292 -6.45 29.82 23.07
C ASP A 292 -6.39 28.29 23.02
N SER A 293 -6.32 27.70 21.81
CA SER A 293 -6.20 26.25 21.65
C SER A 293 -4.79 25.77 21.96
N GLU A 294 -4.66 24.54 22.46
CA GLU A 294 -3.37 23.89 22.69
C GLU A 294 -2.55 23.84 21.40
N ASN A 295 -1.27 24.21 21.47
CA ASN A 295 -0.37 24.27 20.32
C ASN A 295 -0.87 25.19 19.18
N ALA A 296 -1.62 26.25 19.50
CA ALA A 296 -2.08 27.21 18.50
C ALA A 296 -0.96 28.18 18.12
N LEU A 297 -0.65 28.29 16.84
CA LEU A 297 0.38 29.16 16.30
C LEU A 297 -0.17 29.99 15.14
N THR A 298 0.22 31.25 15.10
CA THR A 298 -0.17 32.18 14.03
C THR A 298 0.97 32.32 13.03
N GLY A 299 0.63 32.20 11.76
CA GLY A 299 1.54 32.42 10.64
C GLY A 299 0.89 33.23 9.54
N THR A 300 1.61 33.39 8.44
CA THR A 300 1.18 34.14 7.26
C THR A 300 0.88 33.17 6.11
N VAL A 301 -0.27 33.32 5.47
CA VAL A 301 -0.62 32.53 4.27
C VAL A 301 0.33 32.87 3.12
N LYS A 302 1.08 31.90 2.66
CA LYS A 302 2.03 32.02 1.55
C LYS A 302 1.39 31.70 0.20
N ASN A 303 0.58 30.63 0.18
CA ASN A 303 -0.07 30.15 -1.03
C ASN A 303 -1.37 29.39 -0.67
N ILE A 304 -2.33 29.36 -1.60
CA ILE A 304 -3.59 28.65 -1.47
C ILE A 304 -3.79 27.83 -2.74
N THR A 305 -4.03 26.52 -2.59
CA THR A 305 -4.22 25.60 -3.72
C THR A 305 -5.45 24.76 -3.50
N TYR A 306 -6.46 24.92 -4.34
CA TYR A 306 -7.67 24.09 -4.33
C TYR A 306 -7.37 22.69 -4.90
N LYS A 307 -7.76 21.64 -4.17
CA LYS A 307 -7.53 20.23 -4.54
C LYS A 307 -8.82 19.45 -4.83
N GLY A 308 -9.92 20.15 -5.02
CA GLY A 308 -11.23 19.55 -5.28
C GLY A 308 -12.03 19.24 -4.01
N THR A 309 -11.50 18.47 -3.09
CA THR A 309 -12.17 18.10 -1.83
C THR A 309 -11.70 18.92 -0.63
N VAL A 310 -10.52 19.48 -0.71
CA VAL A 310 -9.90 20.32 0.33
C VAL A 310 -9.11 21.44 -0.31
N THR A 311 -8.90 22.51 0.42
CA THR A 311 -8.01 23.60 0.07
C THR A 311 -6.70 23.46 0.85
N ARG A 312 -5.57 23.28 0.16
CA ARG A 312 -4.24 23.27 0.76
C ARG A 312 -3.71 24.68 0.93
N VAL A 313 -3.39 25.03 2.16
CA VAL A 313 -2.78 26.31 2.54
C VAL A 313 -1.32 26.08 2.91
N GLU A 314 -0.42 26.83 2.29
CA GLU A 314 0.98 26.94 2.69
C GLU A 314 1.13 28.11 3.66
N ILE A 315 1.65 27.85 4.86
CA ILE A 315 1.81 28.86 5.89
C ILE A 315 3.31 29.04 6.19
N LYS A 316 3.78 30.28 6.20
CA LYS A 316 5.13 30.66 6.63
C LYS A 316 5.10 31.36 8.00
N ASP A 317 6.27 31.61 8.57
CA ASP A 317 6.49 32.36 9.82
C ASP A 317 6.01 31.64 11.10
N ILE A 318 5.61 30.35 10.99
CA ILE A 318 5.36 29.50 12.17
C ILE A 318 6.67 28.83 12.60
N PHE A 319 7.34 28.18 11.68
CA PHE A 319 8.64 27.52 11.85
C PHE A 319 9.60 27.95 10.73
N ASP A 320 10.84 27.47 10.78
CA ASP A 320 11.84 27.73 9.72
C ASP A 320 11.45 27.12 8.36
N LYS A 321 10.50 26.19 8.37
CA LYS A 321 9.95 25.52 7.19
C LYS A 321 8.49 25.94 6.95
N THR A 322 8.06 25.89 5.69
CA THR A 322 6.64 26.05 5.31
C THR A 322 5.80 24.93 5.92
N VAL A 323 4.67 25.28 6.51
CA VAL A 323 3.67 24.33 7.03
C VAL A 323 2.55 24.18 6.00
N PHE A 324 2.16 22.93 5.72
CA PHE A 324 1.05 22.60 4.85
C PHE A 324 -0.17 22.22 5.69
N VAL A 325 -1.30 22.85 5.40
CA VAL A 325 -2.57 22.59 6.10
C VAL A 325 -3.65 22.32 5.07
N ASP A 326 -4.39 21.23 5.23
CA ASP A 326 -5.56 20.93 4.40
C ASP A 326 -6.83 21.30 5.18
N ILE A 327 -7.56 22.27 4.67
CA ILE A 327 -8.79 22.79 5.28
C ILE A 327 -9.99 22.56 4.36
N ASN A 328 -11.17 22.55 4.92
CA ASN A 328 -12.37 22.68 4.11
C ASN A 328 -12.37 24.05 3.44
N ASP A 329 -13.11 24.17 2.35
CA ASP A 329 -13.16 25.42 1.57
C ASP A 329 -13.52 26.61 2.45
N ASP A 330 -12.71 27.65 2.41
CA ASP A 330 -12.87 28.89 3.18
C ASP A 330 -12.52 30.08 2.28
N ASP A 331 -13.54 30.72 1.74
CA ASP A 331 -13.45 31.87 0.85
C ASP A 331 -12.85 33.11 1.53
N SER A 332 -12.74 33.13 2.86
CA SER A 332 -12.19 34.27 3.60
C SER A 332 -10.66 34.35 3.58
N LEU A 333 -9.99 33.28 3.22
CA LEU A 333 -8.52 33.20 3.21
C LEU A 333 -7.91 33.96 2.03
N GLN A 334 -6.92 34.80 2.34
CA GLN A 334 -6.17 35.55 1.35
C GLN A 334 -4.67 35.33 1.52
N VAL A 335 -3.96 35.27 0.40
CA VAL A 335 -2.49 35.24 0.40
C VAL A 335 -1.95 36.53 1.07
N GLY A 336 -1.02 36.39 1.98
CA GLY A 336 -0.50 37.47 2.82
C GLY A 336 -1.30 37.72 4.10
N GLY A 337 -2.48 37.12 4.25
CA GLY A 337 -3.31 37.18 5.46
C GLY A 337 -2.71 36.36 6.61
N ALA A 338 -3.06 36.73 7.84
CA ALA A 338 -2.70 35.96 9.03
C ALA A 338 -3.69 34.82 9.23
N ILE A 339 -3.18 33.64 9.60
CA ILE A 339 -3.99 32.49 9.97
C ILE A 339 -3.44 31.89 11.26
N THR A 340 -4.34 31.52 12.18
CA THR A 340 -3.98 30.75 13.38
C THR A 340 -4.40 29.28 13.18
N VAL A 341 -3.45 28.37 13.42
CA VAL A 341 -3.65 26.94 13.29
C VAL A 341 -3.17 26.21 14.53
N ALA A 342 -3.89 25.17 14.94
CA ALA A 342 -3.54 24.32 16.07
C ALA A 342 -2.96 22.99 15.61
N PHE A 343 -1.97 22.50 16.35
CA PHE A 343 -1.30 21.22 16.14
C PHE A 343 -1.72 20.26 17.28
N PRO A 344 -2.78 19.45 17.12
CA PRO A 344 -3.28 18.62 18.22
C PRO A 344 -2.19 17.67 18.73
N SER A 345 -1.91 17.70 20.04
CA SER A 345 -0.81 16.95 20.67
C SER A 345 -0.86 15.44 20.39
N GLN A 346 -2.07 14.87 20.28
CA GLN A 346 -2.30 13.45 20.00
C GLN A 346 -2.10 13.08 18.51
N LYS A 347 -2.00 14.07 17.61
CA LYS A 347 -1.79 13.90 16.17
C LYS A 347 -0.36 14.21 15.73
N LEU A 348 0.42 14.82 16.60
CA LEU A 348 1.85 14.98 16.44
C LEU A 348 2.56 13.67 16.77
N LEU A 349 3.33 13.16 15.83
CA LEU A 349 4.25 12.05 16.06
C LEU A 349 5.64 12.60 16.36
N ILE A 350 6.39 11.92 17.20
CA ILE A 350 7.74 12.34 17.62
C ILE A 350 8.75 11.22 17.35
N TYR A 351 9.85 11.56 16.70
CA TYR A 351 10.93 10.63 16.36
C TYR A 351 12.26 11.15 16.86
N LYS A 352 13.13 10.30 17.37
CA LYS A 352 14.54 10.67 17.63
C LYS A 352 15.26 10.92 16.30
N LYS A 353 16.11 11.95 16.31
CA LYS A 353 16.90 12.33 15.13
C LYS A 353 18.17 11.46 15.02
#